data_8ff566c134376c3ccab3ff45ba1bc0d3
#
_entry.id   8ff566c134376c3ccab3ff45ba1bc0d3
#
_cell.length_a   1.000
_cell.length_b   1.000
_cell.length_c   1.000
_cell.angle_alpha   90.00
_cell.angle_beta   90.00
_cell.angle_gamma   90.00
#
_symmetry.space_group_name_H-M   'P 1'
#
loop_
_entity.id
_entity.type
_entity.pdbx_description
1 polymer ?
#
loop_
_entity_poly.entity_id
_entity_poly.type
_entity_poly.pdbx_seq_one_letter_code
_entity_poly.pdbx_strand_id
1 'polypeptide(L)'
;ELTGVLPMSEVMNQDIMDKLYQNMIPPIGEFDPDLRVTWFIPRKIVPRKTKNNKEYWVVEVIDDTGTTSSIKCWGVNSKLDILYLNRPYMAKLDYHPTWGFSTRSLRHNFRLLS
;
A
#
# COMPACT_ATOMS: atom_id res chain seq x y z
N GLU A 1 5.12 -26.28 -2.62
CA GLU A 1 5.51 -24.97 -2.18
C GLU A 1 4.98 -23.86 -3.09
N LEU A 2 4.54 -22.82 -2.49
CA LEU A 2 4.00 -21.67 -3.21
C LEU A 2 5.12 -20.69 -3.53
N THR A 3 5.42 -20.56 -4.78
CA THR A 3 6.46 -19.64 -5.21
C THR A 3 5.86 -18.26 -5.46
N GLY A 4 6.40 -17.25 -4.80
CA GLY A 4 6.00 -15.86 -4.98
C GLY A 4 4.64 -15.49 -4.42
N VAL A 5 3.99 -16.39 -3.67
CA VAL A 5 2.68 -16.13 -3.07
C VAL A 5 2.75 -16.41 -1.58
N LEU A 6 2.33 -15.44 -0.78
CA LEU A 6 2.19 -15.60 0.66
C LEU A 6 0.74 -15.95 1.01
N PRO A 7 0.52 -16.97 1.83
CA PRO A 7 -0.82 -17.20 2.36
C PRO A 7 -1.27 -15.97 3.17
N MET A 8 -2.47 -15.50 2.91
CA MET A 8 -3.00 -14.33 3.61
C MET A 8 -3.04 -14.54 5.13
N SER A 9 -3.26 -15.77 5.57
CA SER A 9 -3.30 -16.10 6.99
C SER A 9 -1.97 -15.93 7.70
N GLU A 10 -0.85 -15.92 6.98
CA GLU A 10 0.47 -15.68 7.58
C GLU A 10 0.79 -14.19 7.69
N VAL A 11 0.13 -13.35 6.89
CA VAL A 11 0.41 -11.93 6.81
C VAL A 11 -0.65 -11.13 7.57
N MET A 12 -1.91 -11.58 7.51
CA MET A 12 -3.05 -10.94 8.17
C MET A 12 -3.59 -11.86 9.23
N ASN A 13 -3.69 -11.39 10.46
CA ASN A 13 -4.36 -12.14 11.52
C ASN A 13 -5.80 -11.64 11.71
N GLN A 14 -6.59 -12.39 12.44
CA GLN A 14 -8.00 -12.07 12.64
C GLN A 14 -8.19 -10.74 13.37
N ASP A 15 -7.31 -10.42 14.32
CA ASP A 15 -7.42 -9.17 15.06
C ASP A 15 -7.26 -7.95 14.15
N ILE A 16 -6.32 -8.01 13.21
CA ILE A 16 -6.13 -6.93 12.23
C ILE A 16 -7.35 -6.81 11.33
N MET A 17 -7.85 -7.93 10.83
CA MET A 17 -9.04 -7.93 9.97
C MET A 17 -10.25 -7.37 10.70
N ASP A 18 -10.46 -7.76 11.96
CA ASP A 18 -11.57 -7.26 12.76
C ASP A 18 -11.50 -5.75 12.96
N LYS A 19 -10.30 -5.21 13.21
CA LYS A 19 -10.11 -3.78 13.36
C LYS A 19 -10.41 -3.03 12.06
N LEU A 20 -10.00 -3.58 10.94
CA LEU A 20 -10.28 -2.98 9.63
C LEU A 20 -11.78 -2.96 9.36
N TYR A 21 -12.47 -4.05 9.66
CA TYR A 21 -13.93 -4.12 9.52
C TYR A 21 -14.64 -3.14 10.43
N GLN A 22 -14.24 -3.08 11.71
CA GLN A 22 -14.86 -2.17 12.67
C GLN A 22 -14.69 -0.71 12.28
N ASN A 23 -13.57 -0.37 11.65
CA ASN A 23 -13.30 1.00 11.21
C ASN A 23 -13.74 1.24 9.76
N MET A 24 -14.38 0.27 9.14
CA MET A 24 -14.92 0.37 7.77
C MET A 24 -13.85 0.74 6.75
N ILE A 25 -12.65 0.16 6.90
CA ILE A 25 -11.54 0.40 5.98
C ILE A 25 -11.55 -0.66 4.89
N PRO A 26 -11.82 -0.30 3.64
CA PRO A 26 -11.88 -1.28 2.55
C PRO A 26 -10.48 -1.68 2.09
N PRO A 27 -10.36 -2.90 1.51
CA PRO A 27 -9.13 -3.26 0.81
C PRO A 27 -8.94 -2.39 -0.44
N ILE A 28 -7.72 -2.34 -0.96
CA ILE A 28 -7.42 -1.46 -2.08
C ILE A 28 -8.22 -1.82 -3.35
N GLY A 29 -8.57 -3.08 -3.51
CA GLY A 29 -9.43 -3.52 -4.62
C GLY A 29 -10.85 -2.97 -4.56
N GLU A 30 -11.27 -2.47 -3.40
CA GLU A 30 -12.58 -1.85 -3.18
C GLU A 30 -12.44 -0.40 -2.72
N PHE A 31 -11.38 0.25 -3.16
CA PHE A 31 -11.06 1.62 -2.77
C PHE A 31 -12.20 2.59 -3.01
N ASP A 32 -12.52 3.39 -1.99
CA ASP A 32 -13.53 4.44 -2.08
C ASP A 32 -12.82 5.79 -2.16
N PRO A 33 -12.92 6.51 -3.30
CA PRO A 33 -12.27 7.81 -3.47
C PRO A 33 -12.74 8.87 -2.47
N ASP A 34 -13.96 8.75 -1.96
CA ASP A 34 -14.48 9.69 -0.98
C ASP A 34 -13.87 9.45 0.40
N LEU A 35 -13.66 8.19 0.76
CA LEU A 35 -13.05 7.81 2.02
C LEU A 35 -11.54 8.00 2.01
N ARG A 36 -10.89 7.65 0.91
CA ARG A 36 -9.45 7.77 0.64
C ARG A 36 -8.55 6.93 1.53
N VAL A 37 -9.10 6.20 2.49
CA VAL A 37 -8.34 5.29 3.37
C VAL A 37 -8.58 3.86 2.92
N THR A 38 -7.51 3.08 2.84
CA THR A 38 -7.58 1.70 2.38
C THR A 38 -6.47 0.88 3.03
N TRP A 39 -6.54 -0.44 2.93
CA TRP A 39 -5.48 -1.31 3.41
C TRP A 39 -4.97 -2.21 2.30
N PHE A 40 -3.74 -2.66 2.45
CA PHE A 40 -3.07 -3.50 1.46
C PHE A 40 -1.80 -4.11 2.06
N ILE A 41 -1.19 -5.01 1.30
CA ILE A 41 0.08 -5.62 1.67
C ILE A 41 1.09 -5.34 0.57
N PRO A 42 2.14 -4.54 0.85
CA PRO A 42 3.18 -4.28 -0.15
C PRO A 42 3.97 -5.55 -0.48
N ARG A 43 4.18 -5.78 -1.77
CA ARG A 43 4.91 -6.95 -2.24
C ARG A 43 6.24 -6.60 -2.89
N LYS A 44 6.37 -5.42 -3.47
CA LYS A 44 7.57 -5.02 -4.19
C LYS A 44 7.70 -3.51 -4.21
N ILE A 45 8.92 -3.03 -4.08
CA ILE A 45 9.25 -1.60 -4.21
C ILE A 45 10.17 -1.45 -5.42
N VAL A 46 9.78 -0.59 -6.35
CA VAL A 46 10.59 -0.26 -7.52
C VAL A 46 11.00 1.21 -7.43
N PRO A 47 12.26 1.50 -7.09
CA PRO A 47 12.74 2.89 -7.05
C PRO A 47 12.83 3.45 -8.46
N ARG A 48 12.42 4.69 -8.63
CA ARG A 48 12.49 5.39 -9.92
C ARG A 48 12.88 6.84 -9.71
N LYS A 49 13.26 7.49 -10.78
CA LYS A 49 13.60 8.91 -10.78
C LYS A 49 12.89 9.63 -11.91
N THR A 50 12.47 10.87 -11.66
CA THR A 50 11.89 11.72 -12.68
C THR A 50 12.98 12.33 -13.57
N LYS A 51 12.58 13.04 -14.62
CA LYS A 51 13.50 13.78 -15.50
C LYS A 51 14.33 14.79 -14.71
N ASN A 52 13.78 15.32 -13.62
CA ASN A 52 14.46 16.28 -12.75
C ASN A 52 15.27 15.59 -11.64
N ASN A 53 15.51 14.28 -11.78
CA ASN A 53 16.28 13.47 -10.84
C ASN A 53 15.68 13.40 -9.44
N LYS A 54 14.36 13.56 -9.34
CA LYS A 54 13.64 13.39 -8.06
C LYS A 54 13.26 11.93 -7.87
N GLU A 55 13.60 11.39 -6.70
CA GLU A 55 13.32 10.00 -6.39
C GLU A 55 11.85 9.79 -6.03
N TYR A 56 11.28 8.70 -6.53
CA TYR A 56 9.96 8.22 -6.10
C TYR A 56 9.95 6.70 -6.17
N TRP A 57 9.01 6.08 -5.43
CA TRP A 57 8.85 4.64 -5.44
C TRP A 57 7.53 4.25 -6.09
N VAL A 58 7.57 3.17 -6.88
CA VAL A 58 6.37 2.47 -7.31
C VAL A 58 6.24 1.22 -6.45
N VAL A 59 5.21 1.17 -5.63
CA VAL A 59 4.99 0.07 -4.69
C VAL A 59 3.88 -0.82 -5.23
N GLU A 60 4.20 -2.08 -5.48
CA GLU A 60 3.19 -3.07 -5.89
C GLU A 60 2.59 -3.70 -4.65
N VAL A 61 1.27 -3.71 -4.59
CA VAL A 61 0.52 -4.15 -3.41
C VAL A 61 -0.56 -5.15 -3.79
N ILE A 62 -0.97 -5.95 -2.84
CA ILE A 62 -2.09 -6.89 -2.97
C ILE A 62 -3.05 -6.71 -1.79
N ASP A 63 -4.25 -7.28 -1.93
CA ASP A 63 -5.22 -7.36 -0.85
C ASP A 63 -5.86 -8.76 -0.84
N ASP A 64 -6.90 -8.94 -0.02
CA ASP A 64 -7.59 -10.23 0.09
C ASP A 64 -8.62 -10.47 -1.00
N THR A 65 -8.88 -9.47 -1.87
CA THR A 65 -9.75 -9.66 -3.04
C THR A 65 -9.02 -10.30 -4.21
N GLY A 66 -7.70 -10.45 -4.10
CA GLY A 66 -6.87 -10.93 -5.20
C GLY A 66 -6.44 -9.84 -6.16
N THR A 67 -6.77 -8.59 -5.87
CA THR A 67 -6.41 -7.45 -6.69
C THR A 67 -4.95 -7.05 -6.46
N THR A 68 -4.23 -6.83 -7.55
CA THR A 68 -2.88 -6.27 -7.53
C THR A 68 -2.94 -4.82 -8.01
N SER A 69 -2.31 -3.93 -7.28
CA SER A 69 -2.32 -2.50 -7.60
C SER A 69 -0.93 -1.92 -7.43
N SER A 70 -0.72 -0.74 -8.00
CA SER A 70 0.54 -0.01 -7.86
C SER A 70 0.26 1.37 -7.28
N ILE A 71 1.12 1.79 -6.35
CA ILE A 71 1.01 3.10 -5.69
C ILE A 71 2.28 3.88 -5.97
N LYS A 72 2.15 5.10 -6.49
CA LYS A 72 3.29 6.00 -6.69
C LYS A 72 3.50 6.81 -5.41
N CYS A 73 4.66 6.63 -4.80
CA CYS A 73 5.02 7.33 -3.57
C CYS A 73 6.01 8.44 -3.91
N TRP A 74 5.49 9.67 -3.97
CA TRP A 74 6.29 10.84 -4.30
C TRP A 74 6.97 11.40 -3.07
N GLY A 75 8.09 12.07 -3.27
CA GLY A 75 8.80 12.73 -2.19
C GLY A 75 9.46 11.78 -1.20
N VAL A 76 9.72 10.53 -1.60
CA VAL A 76 10.39 9.57 -0.72
C VAL A 76 11.86 9.93 -0.56
N ASN A 77 12.38 9.63 0.62
CA ASN A 77 13.79 9.74 0.92
C ASN A 77 14.26 8.35 1.36
N SER A 78 15.05 7.69 0.52
CA SER A 78 15.49 6.32 0.75
C SER A 78 16.31 6.14 2.04
N LYS A 79 16.82 7.24 2.61
CA LYS A 79 17.54 7.20 3.88
C LYS A 79 16.61 7.27 5.09
N LEU A 80 15.42 7.83 4.92
CA LEU A 80 14.48 8.09 6.02
C LEU A 80 13.21 7.26 5.93
N ASP A 81 12.74 6.98 4.72
CA ASP A 81 11.49 6.26 4.51
C ASP A 81 11.74 4.75 4.49
N ILE A 82 10.94 4.02 5.25
CA ILE A 82 11.02 2.57 5.35
C ILE A 82 9.64 1.99 5.07
N LEU A 83 9.59 0.98 4.23
CA LEU A 83 8.37 0.23 3.95
C LEU A 83 8.70 -1.26 4.04
N TYR A 84 8.01 -1.95 4.94
CA TYR A 84 8.21 -3.39 5.12
C TYR A 84 7.36 -4.17 4.12
N LEU A 85 7.99 -5.03 3.36
CA LEU A 85 7.28 -5.88 2.42
C LEU A 85 6.58 -7.02 3.15
N ASN A 86 5.47 -7.48 2.60
CA ASN A 86 4.70 -8.60 3.12
C ASN A 86 4.11 -8.36 4.52
N ARG A 87 3.87 -7.10 4.86
CA ARG A 87 3.18 -6.71 6.10
C ARG A 87 1.99 -5.82 5.77
N PRO A 88 0.90 -5.95 6.52
CA PRO A 88 -0.30 -5.15 6.22
C PRO A 88 -0.12 -3.69 6.60
N TYR A 89 -0.56 -2.81 5.72
CA TYR A 89 -0.55 -1.36 5.93
C TYR A 89 -1.93 -0.79 5.69
N MET A 90 -2.24 0.24 6.43
CA MET A 90 -3.36 1.14 6.15
C MET A 90 -2.77 2.44 5.62
N ALA A 91 -3.40 3.04 4.63
CA ALA A 91 -2.89 4.26 4.04
C ALA A 91 -4.00 5.17 3.53
N LYS A 92 -3.70 6.45 3.56
CA LYS A 92 -4.52 7.46 2.90
C LYS A 92 -3.89 7.73 1.53
N LEU A 93 -4.67 7.48 0.48
CA LEU A 93 -4.19 7.57 -0.89
C LEU A 93 -5.04 8.54 -1.70
N ASP A 94 -4.40 9.13 -2.71
CA ASP A 94 -5.08 9.86 -3.76
C ASP A 94 -5.27 8.92 -4.94
N TYR A 95 -6.40 9.02 -5.62
CA TYR A 95 -6.69 8.23 -6.79
C TYR A 95 -7.06 9.12 -7.96
N HIS A 96 -6.45 8.85 -9.11
CA HIS A 96 -6.77 9.52 -10.36
C HIS A 96 -7.05 8.47 -11.43
N PRO A 97 -8.13 8.60 -12.21
CA PRO A 97 -8.48 7.58 -13.22
C PRO A 97 -7.39 7.30 -14.24
N THR A 98 -6.53 8.28 -14.54
CA THR A 98 -5.43 8.13 -15.49
C THR A 98 -4.14 7.67 -14.81
N TRP A 99 -3.81 8.25 -13.65
CA TRP A 99 -2.51 8.05 -13.00
C TRP A 99 -2.53 6.97 -11.93
N GLY A 100 -3.71 6.56 -11.48
CA GLY A 100 -3.87 5.55 -10.43
C GLY A 100 -3.65 6.10 -9.04
N PHE A 101 -3.20 5.23 -8.13
CA PHE A 101 -2.98 5.59 -6.74
C PHE A 101 -1.67 6.32 -6.54
N SER A 102 -1.68 7.30 -5.65
CA SER A 102 -0.46 8.03 -5.31
C SER A 102 -0.52 8.57 -3.88
N THR A 103 0.66 8.87 -3.33
CA THR A 103 0.80 9.56 -2.06
C THR A 103 2.00 10.49 -2.15
N ARG A 104 1.94 11.61 -1.42
CA ARG A 104 3.04 12.59 -1.40
C ARG A 104 3.94 12.44 -0.18
N SER A 105 3.52 11.67 0.81
CA SER A 105 4.32 11.45 2.00
C SER A 105 4.03 10.06 2.55
N LEU A 106 4.95 9.14 2.31
CA LEU A 106 4.81 7.77 2.77
C LEU A 106 4.76 7.72 4.30
N ARG A 107 5.64 8.45 4.97
CA ARG A 107 5.71 8.42 6.44
C ARG A 107 4.44 8.91 7.12
N HIS A 108 3.78 9.90 6.55
CA HIS A 108 2.58 10.49 7.14
C HIS A 108 1.30 9.75 6.76
N ASN A 109 1.30 9.11 5.60
CA ASN A 109 0.09 8.52 5.04
C ASN A 109 0.00 7.00 5.18
N PHE A 110 1.13 6.33 5.41
CA PHE A 110 1.18 4.88 5.58
C PHE A 110 1.32 4.52 7.06
N ARG A 111 0.53 3.54 7.50
CA ARG A 111 0.57 3.04 8.87
C ARG A 111 0.69 1.53 8.87
N LEU A 112 1.73 1.01 9.49
CA LEU A 112 1.93 -0.43 9.65
C LEU A 112 0.92 -0.97 10.66
N LEU A 113 0.25 -2.07 10.28
CA LEU A 113 -0.81 -2.67 11.09
C LEU A 113 -0.35 -3.87 11.94
N SER A 114 0.83 -4.38 11.67
CA SER A 114 1.33 -5.56 12.40
C SER A 114 2.53 -5.25 13.28
#